data_25284bb654e7ef3cae9163b3418fc808
#
_entry.id   25284bb654e7ef3cae9163b3418fc808
#
_cell.length_a   1.000
_cell.length_b   1.000
_cell.length_c   1.000
_cell.angle_alpha   90.00
_cell.angle_beta   90.00
_cell.angle_gamma   90.00
#
_symmetry.space_group_name_H-M   'P 1'
#
loop_
_entity.id
_entity.type
_entity.pdbx_description
1 polymer ?
#
loop_
_entity_poly.entity_id
_entity_poly.type
_entity_poly.pdbx_seq_one_letter_code
_entity_poly.pdbx_strand_id
1 'polypeptide(L)'
;MKPLASSLRARQLSGYTCSSCTRQLRRQRRNYGTSSPRSPEVFDVVCVGGGPAGLSLLAALRANPITSFLKIALIESQSLTPLRSYAPSPTAYSNRCSSLTPNSVRFLKDIGAWEHVRAERVQGYGRMRIWDGVSGASIGFESESSGDGEEGVVAYMNENLNLTSALVKRVDGLGGVEVLDEQKVQDIKLGEDTEEGDFSSWPVVRTSEGKEVAARLLVGADGANSPVRTFSGIESRGWDYGRVGVVATLKMEGSGWGGEGAKIAYQRFLPTGPVACLPLPGDFSTLVWSTTPELANRLKGMSQGNFVSMVNAAFRLSPVDLSYLHDLKGGQADEVAWRVQHTPFEPEQVPMKVTSVQEGTIASFPLKLRHADTYIGERIALVGDAAHTTHPLAGQGLNQGQGDVESLARSITYSIEHGMDIGTRMSLESYNSERCTSYGAA
;
A
#
# COMPACT_ATOMS: atom_id res chain seq x y z
N MET A 1 -49.40 -12.24 74.42
CA MET A 1 -48.27 -13.12 73.99
C MET A 1 -47.98 -12.87 72.59
N LYS A 2 -46.86 -12.18 72.30
CA LYS A 2 -46.34 -11.94 70.95
C LYS A 2 -45.07 -12.76 70.81
N PRO A 3 -44.79 -13.46 69.65
CA PRO A 3 -43.51 -14.11 69.48
C PRO A 3 -42.48 -13.18 68.85
N LEU A 4 -41.29 -13.25 69.39
CA LEU A 4 -40.08 -12.55 68.94
C LEU A 4 -39.62 -13.06 67.57
N ALA A 5 -39.49 -12.13 66.63
CA ALA A 5 -38.80 -12.39 65.38
C ALA A 5 -37.27 -12.15 65.54
N SER A 6 -36.48 -13.21 65.48
CA SER A 6 -35.02 -13.14 65.45
C SER A 6 -34.54 -12.74 64.09
N SER A 7 -33.99 -11.54 63.95
CA SER A 7 -33.26 -11.06 62.76
C SER A 7 -31.87 -11.72 62.71
N LEU A 8 -31.68 -12.72 61.92
CA LEU A 8 -30.37 -13.22 61.49
C LEU A 8 -29.80 -12.24 60.45
N ARG A 9 -28.88 -11.37 60.91
CA ARG A 9 -28.01 -10.58 60.04
C ARG A 9 -27.10 -11.53 59.31
N ALA A 10 -27.26 -11.62 57.97
CA ALA A 10 -26.29 -12.25 57.08
C ALA A 10 -24.97 -11.48 57.16
N ARG A 11 -23.95 -12.07 57.78
CA ARG A 11 -22.58 -11.56 57.71
C ARG A 11 -22.11 -11.61 56.25
N GLN A 12 -21.75 -10.47 55.69
CA GLN A 12 -21.01 -10.37 54.44
C GLN A 12 -19.70 -11.12 54.62
N LEU A 13 -19.59 -12.27 53.95
CA LEU A 13 -18.31 -12.92 53.69
C LEU A 13 -17.67 -12.18 52.49
N SER A 14 -16.98 -11.08 52.82
CA SER A 14 -16.05 -10.43 51.90
C SER A 14 -14.72 -11.11 52.06
N GLY A 15 -14.27 -11.79 51.03
CA GLY A 15 -12.90 -12.20 50.98
C GLY A 15 -12.67 -13.57 50.29
N TYR A 16 -11.91 -13.49 49.24
CA TYR A 16 -11.24 -14.60 48.58
C TYR A 16 -12.11 -15.53 47.69
N THR A 17 -12.84 -14.96 46.76
CA THR A 17 -13.21 -15.69 45.55
C THR A 17 -12.14 -15.51 44.48
N CYS A 18 -11.53 -16.60 44.03
CA CYS A 18 -10.56 -16.55 42.93
C CYS A 18 -11.29 -16.12 41.64
N SER A 19 -10.54 -15.61 40.67
CA SER A 19 -11.08 -15.12 39.40
C SER A 19 -11.93 -16.16 38.64
N SER A 20 -11.60 -17.47 38.75
CA SER A 20 -12.41 -18.57 38.18
C SER A 20 -13.74 -18.76 38.91
N CYS A 21 -13.77 -18.65 40.25
CA CYS A 21 -15.01 -18.73 41.03
C CYS A 21 -15.93 -17.52 40.77
N THR A 22 -15.34 -16.33 40.60
CA THR A 22 -16.08 -15.11 40.23
C THR A 22 -16.68 -15.24 38.82
N ARG A 23 -15.96 -15.86 37.86
CA ARG A 23 -16.47 -16.19 36.53
C ARG A 23 -17.64 -17.17 36.59
N GLN A 24 -17.54 -18.22 37.42
CA GLN A 24 -18.59 -19.21 37.58
C GLN A 24 -19.87 -18.65 38.20
N LEU A 25 -19.72 -17.72 39.18
CA LEU A 25 -20.87 -17.02 39.80
C LEU A 25 -21.50 -16.01 38.83
N ARG A 26 -20.72 -15.35 37.96
CA ARG A 26 -21.27 -14.48 36.90
C ARG A 26 -21.99 -15.29 35.82
N ARG A 27 -21.51 -16.48 35.44
CA ARG A 27 -22.18 -17.38 34.50
C ARG A 27 -23.59 -17.82 35.04
N GLN A 28 -23.69 -18.12 36.31
CA GLN A 28 -24.98 -18.52 36.92
C GLN A 28 -26.04 -17.39 37.00
N ARG A 29 -25.60 -16.12 37.05
CA ARG A 29 -26.51 -14.96 37.09
C ARG A 29 -27.02 -14.53 35.71
N ARG A 30 -26.38 -14.91 34.61
CA ARG A 30 -26.82 -14.55 33.24
C ARG A 30 -27.91 -15.44 32.65
N ASN A 31 -28.31 -16.53 33.28
CA ASN A 31 -29.29 -17.48 32.74
C ASN A 31 -30.77 -17.07 32.88
N TYR A 32 -31.07 -15.79 33.07
CA TYR A 32 -32.46 -15.30 33.05
C TYR A 32 -32.66 -14.24 31.95
N GLY A 33 -33.04 -14.76 30.79
CA GLY A 33 -33.86 -14.10 29.80
C GLY A 33 -33.33 -12.85 29.10
N THR A 34 -32.53 -13.04 28.06
CA THR A 34 -32.59 -12.30 26.77
C THR A 34 -31.82 -13.15 25.77
N SER A 35 -32.26 -13.19 24.51
CA SER A 35 -31.48 -13.81 23.45
C SER A 35 -30.04 -13.30 23.53
N SER A 36 -29.12 -14.18 23.96
CA SER A 36 -27.67 -13.80 24.01
C SER A 36 -27.26 -13.27 22.65
N PRO A 37 -26.62 -12.11 22.57
CA PRO A 37 -25.99 -11.68 21.34
C PRO A 37 -25.09 -12.83 20.87
N ARG A 38 -25.16 -13.21 19.59
CA ARG A 38 -24.28 -14.23 19.02
C ARG A 38 -22.85 -13.78 19.28
N SER A 39 -22.03 -14.65 19.88
CA SER A 39 -20.61 -14.37 20.05
C SER A 39 -19.99 -14.09 18.69
N PRO A 40 -19.07 -13.12 18.60
CA PRO A 40 -18.40 -12.81 17.35
C PRO A 40 -17.61 -14.03 16.85
N GLU A 41 -17.55 -14.21 15.55
CA GLU A 41 -16.72 -15.26 14.99
C GLU A 41 -15.23 -14.94 15.22
N VAL A 42 -14.47 -15.93 15.73
CA VAL A 42 -13.08 -15.72 16.16
C VAL A 42 -12.10 -16.10 15.08
N PHE A 43 -11.14 -15.22 14.82
CA PHE A 43 -10.01 -15.42 13.90
C PHE A 43 -8.67 -15.16 14.60
N ASP A 44 -7.64 -15.89 14.19
CA ASP A 44 -6.27 -15.62 14.64
C ASP A 44 -5.76 -14.31 14.03
N VAL A 45 -6.03 -14.08 12.74
CA VAL A 45 -5.67 -12.85 12.04
C VAL A 45 -6.87 -12.31 11.27
N VAL A 46 -7.24 -11.06 11.50
CA VAL A 46 -8.18 -10.31 10.66
C VAL A 46 -7.40 -9.22 9.95
N CYS A 47 -7.33 -9.29 8.63
CA CYS A 47 -6.72 -8.27 7.79
C CYS A 47 -7.79 -7.36 7.21
N VAL A 48 -7.68 -6.06 7.43
CA VAL A 48 -8.54 -5.06 6.81
C VAL A 48 -7.80 -4.40 5.66
N GLY A 49 -8.33 -4.59 4.45
CA GLY A 49 -7.78 -4.08 3.21
C GLY A 49 -7.14 -5.14 2.32
N GLY A 50 -7.72 -5.34 1.13
CA GLY A 50 -7.28 -6.25 0.06
C GLY A 50 -6.37 -5.59 -0.96
N GLY A 51 -5.60 -4.59 -0.55
CA GLY A 51 -4.54 -4.00 -1.36
C GLY A 51 -3.27 -4.86 -1.40
N PRO A 52 -2.22 -4.42 -2.12
CA PRO A 52 -0.98 -5.20 -2.25
C PRO A 52 -0.37 -5.62 -0.91
N ALA A 53 -0.36 -4.76 0.11
CA ALA A 53 0.20 -5.10 1.41
C ALA A 53 -0.64 -6.17 2.15
N GLY A 54 -1.97 -6.00 2.21
CA GLY A 54 -2.84 -6.97 2.88
C GLY A 54 -2.80 -8.34 2.21
N LEU A 55 -2.95 -8.39 0.89
CA LEU A 55 -2.90 -9.66 0.15
C LEU A 55 -1.53 -10.34 0.22
N SER A 56 -0.44 -9.57 0.21
CA SER A 56 0.91 -10.13 0.40
C SER A 56 1.08 -10.75 1.79
N LEU A 57 0.52 -10.12 2.83
CA LEU A 57 0.54 -10.70 4.19
C LEU A 57 -0.22 -12.02 4.24
N LEU A 58 -1.42 -12.05 3.66
CA LEU A 58 -2.23 -13.28 3.61
C LEU A 58 -1.50 -14.40 2.86
N ALA A 59 -0.90 -14.08 1.71
CA ALA A 59 -0.10 -15.02 0.94
C ALA A 59 1.11 -15.52 1.74
N ALA A 60 1.83 -14.62 2.43
CA ALA A 60 2.99 -14.98 3.26
C ALA A 60 2.61 -15.92 4.41
N LEU A 61 1.53 -15.61 5.14
CA LEU A 61 1.06 -16.43 6.26
C LEU A 61 0.54 -17.80 5.78
N ARG A 62 -0.13 -17.87 4.64
CA ARG A 62 -0.67 -19.11 4.08
C ARG A 62 0.39 -19.98 3.41
N ALA A 63 1.42 -19.38 2.82
CA ALA A 63 2.52 -20.11 2.18
C ALA A 63 3.50 -20.74 3.20
N ASN A 64 3.59 -20.18 4.41
CA ASN A 64 4.51 -20.67 5.44
C ASN A 64 3.88 -21.81 6.24
N PRO A 65 4.49 -23.02 6.31
CA PRO A 65 3.95 -24.16 7.04
C PRO A 65 3.67 -23.90 8.52
N ILE A 66 4.46 -23.01 9.17
CA ILE A 66 4.33 -22.68 10.60
C ILE A 66 3.08 -21.84 10.88
N THR A 67 2.67 -21.00 9.95
CA THR A 67 1.52 -20.09 10.11
C THR A 67 0.29 -20.51 9.30
N SER A 68 0.43 -21.52 8.45
CA SER A 68 -0.62 -21.96 7.51
C SER A 68 -1.90 -22.50 8.19
N PHE A 69 -1.83 -22.92 9.44
CA PHE A 69 -2.99 -23.41 10.20
C PHE A 69 -3.84 -22.29 10.82
N LEU A 70 -3.35 -21.04 10.83
CA LEU A 70 -4.08 -19.89 11.40
C LEU A 70 -5.42 -19.69 10.69
N LYS A 71 -6.45 -19.41 11.48
CA LYS A 71 -7.75 -18.99 10.95
C LYS A 71 -7.67 -17.51 10.59
N ILE A 72 -7.79 -17.20 9.29
CA ILE A 72 -7.55 -15.87 8.75
C ILE A 72 -8.80 -15.34 8.05
N ALA A 73 -9.16 -14.07 8.29
CA ALA A 73 -10.18 -13.35 7.54
C ALA A 73 -9.59 -12.11 6.84
N LEU A 74 -10.11 -11.83 5.65
CA LEU A 74 -9.88 -10.58 4.91
C LEU A 74 -11.20 -9.80 4.85
N ILE A 75 -11.18 -8.53 5.24
CA ILE A 75 -12.28 -7.58 5.03
C ILE A 75 -11.84 -6.59 3.97
N GLU A 76 -12.55 -6.56 2.83
CA GLU A 76 -12.26 -5.66 1.71
C GLU A 76 -13.52 -4.94 1.24
N SER A 77 -13.42 -3.64 1.08
CA SER A 77 -14.55 -2.77 0.71
C SER A 77 -14.93 -2.83 -0.77
N GLN A 78 -14.01 -3.28 -1.61
CA GLN A 78 -14.20 -3.42 -3.05
C GLN A 78 -14.42 -4.89 -3.43
N SER A 79 -15.10 -5.12 -4.55
CA SER A 79 -15.18 -6.47 -5.12
C SER A 79 -13.81 -6.95 -5.61
N LEU A 80 -13.41 -8.15 -5.23
CA LEU A 80 -12.21 -8.82 -5.76
C LEU A 80 -12.47 -9.54 -7.10
N THR A 81 -13.72 -9.64 -7.54
CA THR A 81 -14.10 -10.30 -8.79
C THR A 81 -13.37 -9.71 -10.02
N PRO A 82 -13.26 -8.38 -10.20
CA PRO A 82 -12.51 -7.82 -11.32
C PRO A 82 -11.01 -8.19 -11.31
N LEU A 83 -10.43 -8.39 -10.12
CA LEU A 83 -9.02 -8.80 -9.99
C LEU A 83 -8.83 -10.27 -10.35
N ARG A 84 -9.78 -11.14 -10.00
CA ARG A 84 -9.79 -12.57 -10.38
C ARG A 84 -9.90 -12.74 -11.89
N SER A 85 -10.70 -11.91 -12.54
CA SER A 85 -10.93 -11.91 -14.00
C SER A 85 -10.03 -10.94 -14.76
N TYR A 86 -8.95 -10.44 -14.15
CA TYR A 86 -8.08 -9.44 -14.76
C TYR A 86 -7.49 -9.91 -16.08
N ALA A 87 -7.91 -9.28 -17.17
CA ALA A 87 -7.47 -9.52 -18.54
C ALA A 87 -7.21 -8.17 -19.23
N PRO A 88 -6.01 -7.58 -19.05
CA PRO A 88 -5.70 -6.27 -19.60
C PRO A 88 -5.61 -6.30 -21.12
N SER A 89 -5.98 -5.18 -21.75
CA SER A 89 -5.72 -4.98 -23.18
C SER A 89 -4.21 -4.97 -23.45
N PRO A 90 -3.71 -5.63 -24.49
CA PRO A 90 -2.27 -5.64 -24.81
C PRO A 90 -1.72 -4.25 -25.19
N THR A 91 -2.58 -3.33 -25.60
CA THR A 91 -2.21 -2.00 -26.11
C THR A 91 -2.59 -0.84 -25.16
N ALA A 92 -3.10 -1.15 -23.97
CA ALA A 92 -3.49 -0.14 -22.98
C ALA A 92 -2.90 -0.46 -21.61
N TYR A 93 -2.38 0.54 -20.93
CA TYR A 93 -1.79 0.43 -19.61
C TYR A 93 -2.52 1.31 -18.60
N SER A 94 -2.60 0.83 -17.35
CA SER A 94 -3.05 1.65 -16.24
C SER A 94 -2.04 2.78 -15.96
N ASN A 95 -2.54 3.94 -15.56
CA ASN A 95 -1.70 5.04 -15.06
C ASN A 95 -1.24 4.83 -13.60
N ARG A 96 -1.68 3.73 -12.95
CA ARG A 96 -1.25 3.34 -11.61
C ARG A 96 -0.23 2.23 -11.73
N CYS A 97 1.03 2.63 -11.78
CA CYS A 97 2.17 1.74 -11.86
C CYS A 97 3.09 1.99 -10.66
N SER A 98 3.79 0.95 -10.27
CA SER A 98 4.82 1.00 -9.22
C SER A 98 6.13 0.44 -9.74
N SER A 99 7.21 1.01 -9.25
CA SER A 99 8.58 0.55 -9.48
C SER A 99 8.96 -0.39 -8.32
N LEU A 100 9.02 -1.69 -8.58
CA LEU A 100 9.36 -2.72 -7.60
C LEU A 100 10.86 -2.92 -7.54
N THR A 101 11.44 -2.79 -6.36
CA THR A 101 12.86 -3.10 -6.14
C THR A 101 13.11 -4.61 -6.25
N PRO A 102 14.35 -5.05 -6.54
CA PRO A 102 14.72 -6.47 -6.54
C PRO A 102 14.35 -7.19 -5.23
N ASN A 103 14.48 -6.50 -4.07
CA ASN A 103 14.08 -7.06 -2.78
C ASN A 103 12.58 -7.34 -2.69
N SER A 104 11.74 -6.41 -3.16
CA SER A 104 10.29 -6.62 -3.19
C SER A 104 9.91 -7.77 -4.13
N VAL A 105 10.57 -7.87 -5.29
CA VAL A 105 10.33 -8.97 -6.24
C VAL A 105 10.79 -10.31 -5.65
N ARG A 106 11.93 -10.35 -4.93
CA ARG A 106 12.38 -11.56 -4.23
C ARG A 106 11.32 -12.01 -3.21
N PHE A 107 10.86 -11.12 -2.35
CA PHE A 107 9.80 -11.44 -1.38
C PHE A 107 8.53 -11.95 -2.07
N LEU A 108 8.09 -11.33 -3.17
CA LEU A 108 6.93 -11.79 -3.95
C LEU A 108 7.15 -13.18 -4.58
N LYS A 109 8.39 -13.51 -4.96
CA LYS A 109 8.78 -14.87 -5.41
C LYS A 109 8.73 -15.85 -4.25
N ASP A 110 9.28 -15.50 -3.08
CA ASP A 110 9.32 -16.34 -1.90
C ASP A 110 7.91 -16.76 -1.42
N ILE A 111 6.94 -15.85 -1.49
CA ILE A 111 5.53 -16.17 -1.18
C ILE A 111 4.77 -16.82 -2.37
N GLY A 112 5.42 -16.99 -3.52
CA GLY A 112 4.85 -17.60 -4.74
C GLY A 112 3.83 -16.71 -5.47
N ALA A 113 3.81 -15.42 -5.20
CA ALA A 113 2.89 -14.48 -5.87
C ALA A 113 3.42 -14.04 -7.24
N TRP A 114 4.75 -13.96 -7.40
CA TRP A 114 5.37 -13.48 -8.64
C TRP A 114 5.07 -14.35 -9.85
N GLU A 115 4.87 -15.66 -9.67
CA GLU A 115 4.51 -16.61 -10.71
C GLU A 115 3.16 -16.31 -11.38
N HIS A 116 2.27 -15.62 -10.68
CA HIS A 116 0.96 -15.20 -11.17
C HIS A 116 0.97 -13.81 -11.81
N VAL A 117 2.09 -13.06 -11.70
CA VAL A 117 2.26 -11.77 -12.37
C VAL A 117 2.42 -12.01 -13.88
N ARG A 118 1.66 -11.28 -14.67
CA ARG A 118 1.78 -11.32 -16.13
C ARG A 118 3.10 -10.68 -16.55
N ALA A 119 4.06 -11.48 -16.99
CA ALA A 119 5.40 -11.03 -17.34
C ALA A 119 5.40 -10.01 -18.49
N GLU A 120 4.47 -10.17 -19.45
CA GLU A 120 4.29 -9.24 -20.58
C GLU A 120 3.85 -7.82 -20.14
N ARG A 121 3.51 -7.65 -18.86
CA ARG A 121 3.11 -6.35 -18.27
C ARG A 121 4.18 -5.78 -17.33
N VAL A 122 5.32 -6.44 -17.23
CA VAL A 122 6.44 -6.03 -16.38
C VAL A 122 7.58 -5.55 -17.26
N GLN A 123 8.18 -4.43 -16.87
CA GLN A 123 9.37 -3.91 -17.53
C GLN A 123 10.49 -3.68 -16.52
N GLY A 124 11.54 -4.49 -16.58
CA GLY A 124 12.79 -4.22 -15.90
C GLY A 124 13.54 -3.05 -16.54
N TYR A 125 14.27 -2.29 -15.73
CA TYR A 125 15.22 -1.30 -16.22
C TYR A 125 16.51 -1.33 -15.40
N GLY A 126 17.65 -1.30 -16.09
CA GLY A 126 18.99 -1.39 -15.49
C GLY A 126 19.61 -0.03 -15.19
N ARG A 127 19.01 1.07 -15.68
CA ARG A 127 19.57 2.42 -15.54
C ARG A 127 18.50 3.43 -15.13
N MET A 128 18.91 4.37 -14.29
CA MET A 128 18.09 5.53 -13.94
C MET A 128 18.94 6.80 -14.03
N ARG A 129 18.44 7.81 -14.71
CA ARG A 129 19.06 9.12 -14.82
C ARG A 129 18.23 10.18 -14.10
N ILE A 130 18.90 10.91 -13.21
CA ILE A 130 18.29 11.99 -12.44
C ILE A 130 19.10 13.25 -12.66
N TRP A 131 18.42 14.38 -12.91
CA TRP A 131 19.10 15.68 -13.01
C TRP A 131 18.27 16.84 -12.47
N ASP A 132 18.96 17.87 -12.06
CA ASP A 132 18.36 19.14 -11.65
C ASP A 132 18.14 20.04 -12.87
N GLY A 133 16.92 20.48 -13.06
CA GLY A 133 16.53 21.34 -14.18
C GLY A 133 17.02 22.79 -14.10
N VAL A 134 17.60 23.22 -12.98
CA VAL A 134 18.13 24.57 -12.77
C VAL A 134 19.65 24.57 -12.97
N SER A 135 20.37 23.74 -12.25
CA SER A 135 21.84 23.68 -12.27
C SER A 135 22.40 22.77 -13.35
N GLY A 136 21.61 21.82 -13.87
CA GLY A 136 22.07 20.78 -14.78
C GLY A 136 22.86 19.64 -14.10
N ALA A 137 23.07 19.72 -12.78
CA ALA A 137 23.73 18.64 -12.04
C ALA A 137 22.97 17.32 -12.22
N SER A 138 23.70 16.23 -12.47
CA SER A 138 23.08 14.93 -12.75
C SER A 138 23.77 13.80 -11.99
N ILE A 139 22.98 12.74 -11.72
CA ILE A 139 23.44 11.48 -11.15
C ILE A 139 22.80 10.34 -11.93
N GLY A 140 23.58 9.31 -12.23
CA GLY A 140 23.13 8.06 -12.82
C GLY A 140 23.19 6.93 -11.81
N PHE A 141 22.19 6.05 -11.85
CA PHE A 141 22.21 4.75 -11.17
C PHE A 141 22.23 3.67 -12.25
N GLU A 142 23.20 2.81 -12.16
CA GLU A 142 23.29 1.61 -12.98
C GLU A 142 23.42 0.40 -12.05
N SER A 143 22.68 -0.64 -12.34
CA SER A 143 22.86 -1.88 -11.62
C SER A 143 24.02 -2.64 -12.29
N GLU A 144 25.00 -3.02 -11.49
CA GLU A 144 26.08 -3.89 -11.97
C GLU A 144 25.49 -5.25 -12.36
N SER A 145 25.94 -5.80 -13.49
CA SER A 145 25.58 -7.17 -13.89
C SER A 145 26.12 -8.12 -12.83
N SER A 146 25.24 -8.94 -12.27
CA SER A 146 25.65 -10.06 -11.42
C SER A 146 26.53 -10.98 -12.26
N GLY A 147 27.63 -11.50 -11.70
CA GLY A 147 28.60 -12.32 -12.42
C GLY A 147 28.04 -13.58 -13.10
N ASP A 148 26.75 -13.87 -12.97
CA ASP A 148 26.04 -14.98 -13.56
C ASP A 148 25.34 -14.65 -14.90
N GLY A 149 25.64 -13.49 -15.51
CA GLY A 149 25.15 -13.10 -16.84
C GLY A 149 23.74 -12.51 -16.90
N GLU A 150 23.06 -12.32 -15.76
CA GLU A 150 21.85 -11.52 -15.69
C GLU A 150 22.20 -10.03 -15.73
N GLU A 151 21.61 -9.26 -16.66
CA GLU A 151 21.73 -7.81 -16.68
C GLU A 151 21.22 -7.25 -15.34
N GLY A 152 22.02 -6.40 -14.70
CA GLY A 152 21.63 -5.79 -13.44
C GLY A 152 20.35 -4.99 -13.60
N VAL A 153 19.38 -5.20 -12.72
CA VAL A 153 18.08 -4.51 -12.72
C VAL A 153 18.00 -3.58 -11.51
N VAL A 154 17.78 -2.28 -11.78
CA VAL A 154 17.51 -1.28 -10.74
C VAL A 154 16.12 -1.49 -10.15
N ALA A 155 15.12 -1.67 -11.00
CA ALA A 155 13.77 -2.00 -10.57
C ALA A 155 12.89 -2.52 -11.73
N TYR A 156 11.72 -3.01 -11.38
CA TYR A 156 10.71 -3.55 -12.28
C TYR A 156 9.45 -2.67 -12.25
N MET A 157 9.13 -2.04 -13.36
CA MET A 157 7.85 -1.35 -13.52
C MET A 157 6.74 -2.36 -13.68
N ASN A 158 5.69 -2.22 -12.89
CA ASN A 158 4.52 -3.08 -12.93
C ASN A 158 3.24 -2.27 -12.65
N GLU A 159 2.15 -2.62 -13.32
CA GLU A 159 0.84 -2.05 -13.00
C GLU A 159 0.35 -2.59 -11.66
N ASN A 160 -0.19 -1.72 -10.81
CA ASN A 160 -0.71 -2.15 -9.51
C ASN A 160 -1.82 -3.20 -9.64
N LEU A 161 -2.65 -3.12 -10.68
CA LEU A 161 -3.69 -4.12 -10.96
C LEU A 161 -3.11 -5.49 -11.31
N ASN A 162 -1.99 -5.55 -12.05
CA ASN A 162 -1.31 -6.80 -12.36
C ASN A 162 -0.81 -7.49 -11.09
N LEU A 163 -0.14 -6.73 -10.21
CA LEU A 163 0.34 -7.24 -8.93
C LEU A 163 -0.81 -7.68 -8.02
N THR A 164 -1.84 -6.84 -7.87
CA THR A 164 -2.96 -7.17 -6.97
C THR A 164 -3.73 -8.38 -7.48
N SER A 165 -3.94 -8.51 -8.81
CA SER A 165 -4.54 -9.70 -9.41
C SER A 165 -3.71 -10.97 -9.15
N ALA A 166 -2.39 -10.87 -9.28
CA ALA A 166 -1.49 -11.99 -9.00
C ALA A 166 -1.58 -12.44 -7.53
N LEU A 167 -1.62 -11.48 -6.60
CA LEU A 167 -1.77 -11.74 -5.17
C LEU A 167 -3.13 -12.38 -4.84
N VAL A 168 -4.23 -11.90 -5.43
CA VAL A 168 -5.56 -12.52 -5.27
C VAL A 168 -5.53 -13.96 -5.73
N LYS A 169 -4.98 -14.25 -6.93
CA LYS A 169 -4.85 -15.62 -7.45
C LYS A 169 -4.00 -16.50 -6.53
N ARG A 170 -2.93 -15.96 -5.97
CA ARG A 170 -2.09 -16.69 -5.02
C ARG A 170 -2.84 -17.04 -3.75
N VAL A 171 -3.55 -16.08 -3.15
CA VAL A 171 -4.36 -16.29 -1.94
C VAL A 171 -5.48 -17.30 -2.21
N ASP A 172 -6.21 -17.15 -3.30
CA ASP A 172 -7.26 -18.09 -3.70
C ASP A 172 -6.69 -19.51 -3.91
N GLY A 173 -5.50 -19.64 -4.53
CA GLY A 173 -4.84 -20.93 -4.76
C GLY A 173 -4.33 -21.60 -3.48
N LEU A 174 -3.89 -20.83 -2.48
CA LEU A 174 -3.49 -21.34 -1.17
C LEU A 174 -4.71 -21.74 -0.31
N GLY A 175 -5.83 -21.06 -0.48
CA GLY A 175 -7.05 -21.28 0.30
C GLY A 175 -6.91 -20.97 1.79
N GLY A 176 -7.94 -21.26 2.58
CA GLY A 176 -7.93 -21.11 4.03
C GLY A 176 -7.99 -19.65 4.53
N VAL A 177 -8.38 -18.72 3.68
CA VAL A 177 -8.70 -17.33 4.04
C VAL A 177 -10.20 -17.12 3.84
N GLU A 178 -10.91 -16.66 4.88
CA GLU A 178 -12.27 -16.22 4.74
C GLU A 178 -12.30 -14.81 4.17
N VAL A 179 -12.81 -14.67 2.95
CA VAL A 179 -12.85 -13.39 2.24
C VAL A 179 -14.21 -12.76 2.37
N LEU A 180 -14.27 -11.59 3.02
CA LEU A 180 -15.43 -10.74 3.18
C LEU A 180 -15.24 -9.51 2.27
N ASP A 181 -15.40 -9.70 0.96
CA ASP A 181 -15.32 -8.62 -0.01
C ASP A 181 -16.66 -7.88 -0.15
N GLU A 182 -16.62 -6.68 -0.73
CA GLU A 182 -17.73 -5.72 -0.79
C GLU A 182 -18.25 -5.31 0.60
N GLN A 183 -17.47 -5.56 1.66
CA GLN A 183 -17.81 -5.23 3.04
C GLN A 183 -16.88 -4.17 3.60
N LYS A 184 -17.44 -3.06 4.04
CA LYS A 184 -16.69 -1.98 4.72
C LYS A 184 -16.67 -2.24 6.22
N VAL A 185 -15.58 -1.87 6.86
CA VAL A 185 -15.53 -1.72 8.32
C VAL A 185 -16.49 -0.61 8.71
N GLN A 186 -17.53 -0.96 9.48
CA GLN A 186 -18.49 -0.02 10.00
C GLN A 186 -18.08 0.51 11.37
N ASP A 187 -17.57 -0.37 12.22
CA ASP A 187 -17.13 -0.05 13.57
C ASP A 187 -16.08 -1.07 14.04
N ILE A 188 -15.22 -0.64 14.97
CA ILE A 188 -14.29 -1.51 15.67
C ILE A 188 -14.40 -1.18 17.15
N LYS A 189 -14.61 -2.19 17.98
CA LYS A 189 -14.72 -2.06 19.44
C LYS A 189 -13.96 -3.19 20.14
N LEU A 190 -13.65 -3.02 21.41
CA LEU A 190 -13.21 -4.14 22.23
C LEU A 190 -14.37 -5.09 22.49
N GLY A 191 -14.08 -6.37 22.49
CA GLY A 191 -15.06 -7.40 22.81
C GLY A 191 -15.48 -7.40 24.27
N GLU A 192 -16.29 -8.39 24.63
CA GLU A 192 -16.79 -8.57 25.98
C GLU A 192 -16.39 -9.95 26.51
N ASP A 193 -16.47 -10.12 27.84
CA ASP A 193 -16.36 -11.44 28.46
C ASP A 193 -17.67 -12.21 28.21
N THR A 194 -17.60 -13.30 27.45
CA THR A 194 -18.74 -14.13 27.05
C THR A 194 -18.62 -15.54 27.65
N GLU A 195 -19.67 -16.35 27.50
CA GLU A 195 -19.64 -17.76 27.92
C GLU A 195 -18.61 -18.58 27.13
N GLU A 196 -18.32 -18.18 25.88
CA GLU A 196 -17.37 -18.87 24.99
C GLU A 196 -15.91 -18.46 25.24
N GLY A 197 -15.68 -17.28 25.85
CA GLY A 197 -14.36 -16.79 26.17
C GLY A 197 -14.31 -15.32 26.57
N ASP A 198 -13.19 -14.91 27.12
CA ASP A 198 -12.92 -13.51 27.47
C ASP A 198 -12.29 -12.79 26.27
N PHE A 199 -13.12 -12.03 25.56
CA PHE A 199 -12.70 -11.19 24.43
C PHE A 199 -12.56 -9.70 24.82
N SER A 200 -12.57 -9.37 26.11
CA SER A 200 -12.55 -7.97 26.60
C SER A 200 -11.33 -7.16 26.12
N SER A 201 -10.24 -7.84 25.75
CA SER A 201 -9.03 -7.22 25.20
C SER A 201 -8.88 -7.42 23.68
N TRP A 202 -9.83 -8.08 23.03
CA TRP A 202 -9.75 -8.40 21.61
C TRP A 202 -10.50 -7.37 20.78
N PRO A 203 -9.94 -6.85 19.68
CA PRO A 203 -10.68 -6.03 18.73
C PRO A 203 -11.75 -6.89 18.04
N VAL A 204 -12.97 -6.36 18.01
CA VAL A 204 -14.12 -6.92 17.29
C VAL A 204 -14.48 -5.94 16.20
N VAL A 205 -14.38 -6.40 14.96
CA VAL A 205 -14.71 -5.63 13.77
C VAL A 205 -16.14 -5.94 13.34
N ARG A 206 -16.95 -4.91 13.15
CA ARG A 206 -18.28 -5.00 12.59
C ARG A 206 -18.26 -4.52 11.15
N THR A 207 -18.74 -5.37 10.24
CA THR A 207 -18.84 -5.04 8.82
C THR A 207 -20.15 -4.34 8.47
N SER A 208 -20.21 -3.74 7.27
CA SER A 208 -21.43 -3.10 6.74
C SER A 208 -22.62 -4.03 6.61
N GLU A 209 -22.41 -5.34 6.52
CA GLU A 209 -23.47 -6.37 6.51
C GLU A 209 -23.86 -6.84 7.91
N GLY A 210 -23.25 -6.25 8.95
CA GLY A 210 -23.55 -6.56 10.35
C GLY A 210 -22.86 -7.81 10.88
N LYS A 211 -21.94 -8.43 10.13
CA LYS A 211 -21.09 -9.51 10.63
C LYS A 211 -20.09 -8.96 11.65
N GLU A 212 -19.95 -9.63 12.80
CA GLU A 212 -18.97 -9.31 13.83
C GLU A 212 -17.88 -10.38 13.85
N VAL A 213 -16.62 -9.98 13.75
CA VAL A 213 -15.46 -10.85 13.80
C VAL A 213 -14.49 -10.37 14.88
N ALA A 214 -14.07 -11.28 15.77
CA ALA A 214 -13.08 -11.02 16.80
C ALA A 214 -11.68 -11.42 16.32
N ALA A 215 -10.71 -10.55 16.47
CA ALA A 215 -9.34 -10.77 16.01
C ALA A 215 -8.38 -11.01 17.18
N ARG A 216 -7.62 -12.10 17.15
CA ARG A 216 -6.47 -12.27 18.03
C ARG A 216 -5.38 -11.27 17.66
N LEU A 217 -5.19 -11.02 16.34
CA LEU A 217 -4.40 -9.93 15.77
C LEU A 217 -5.19 -9.26 14.65
N LEU A 218 -5.50 -7.98 14.80
CA LEU A 218 -6.11 -7.13 13.78
C LEU A 218 -5.02 -6.39 13.01
N VAL A 219 -4.96 -6.59 11.70
CA VAL A 219 -3.98 -5.93 10.83
C VAL A 219 -4.67 -4.89 9.96
N GLY A 220 -4.24 -3.63 10.08
CA GLY A 220 -4.65 -2.53 9.20
C GLY A 220 -3.76 -2.47 7.96
N ALA A 221 -4.32 -2.83 6.81
CA ALA A 221 -3.76 -2.68 5.47
C ALA A 221 -4.69 -1.82 4.59
N ASP A 222 -5.47 -0.96 5.22
CA ASP A 222 -6.67 -0.26 4.75
C ASP A 222 -6.37 1.16 4.24
N GLY A 223 -5.10 1.45 4.02
CA GLY A 223 -4.65 2.66 3.35
C GLY A 223 -4.52 3.88 4.27
N ALA A 224 -4.26 5.03 3.68
CA ALA A 224 -3.90 6.27 4.38
C ALA A 224 -4.96 6.75 5.40
N ASN A 225 -6.23 6.45 5.18
CA ASN A 225 -7.35 6.80 6.07
C ASN A 225 -7.80 5.62 6.93
N SER A 226 -6.88 4.84 7.44
CA SER A 226 -7.09 3.58 8.16
C SER A 226 -8.05 3.72 9.36
N PRO A 227 -9.23 3.04 9.32
CA PRO A 227 -10.08 2.87 10.49
C PRO A 227 -9.41 2.04 11.60
N VAL A 228 -8.54 1.08 11.26
CA VAL A 228 -7.80 0.30 12.25
C VAL A 228 -6.83 1.20 13.03
N ARG A 229 -6.08 2.08 12.34
CA ARG A 229 -5.21 3.07 13.01
C ARG A 229 -6.02 4.00 13.91
N THR A 230 -7.16 4.48 13.43
CA THR A 230 -8.04 5.38 14.21
C THR A 230 -8.55 4.69 15.47
N PHE A 231 -9.01 3.44 15.37
CA PHE A 231 -9.45 2.64 16.52
C PHE A 231 -8.34 2.44 17.56
N SER A 232 -7.12 2.17 17.09
CA SER A 232 -5.98 1.93 17.99
C SER A 232 -5.51 3.18 18.74
N GLY A 233 -5.98 4.37 18.37
CA GLY A 233 -5.48 5.64 18.90
C GLY A 233 -4.04 5.95 18.49
N ILE A 234 -3.50 5.25 17.50
CA ILE A 234 -2.16 5.52 16.98
C ILE A 234 -2.19 6.82 16.19
N GLU A 235 -1.45 7.81 16.65
CA GLU A 235 -1.31 9.08 15.96
C GLU A 235 -0.44 8.94 14.72
N SER A 236 -0.70 9.80 13.73
CA SER A 236 0.09 9.88 12.51
C SER A 236 0.55 11.30 12.30
N ARG A 237 1.85 11.49 12.16
CA ARG A 237 2.50 12.78 11.92
C ARG A 237 2.87 12.95 10.47
N GLY A 238 3.04 14.19 10.06
CA GLY A 238 3.45 14.52 8.71
C GLY A 238 2.85 15.84 8.24
N TRP A 239 3.02 16.09 6.96
CA TRP A 239 2.56 17.34 6.33
C TRP A 239 2.02 17.09 4.93
N ASP A 240 1.29 18.06 4.44
CA ASP A 240 0.90 18.17 3.05
C ASP A 240 2.00 18.95 2.32
N TYR A 241 2.50 18.42 1.21
CA TYR A 241 3.53 19.10 0.43
C TYR A 241 3.00 20.34 -0.33
N GLY A 242 1.68 20.57 -0.32
CA GLY A 242 1.05 21.58 -1.17
C GLY A 242 1.31 21.30 -2.65
N ARG A 243 1.47 20.05 -3.01
CA ARG A 243 1.78 19.58 -4.36
C ARG A 243 0.82 18.49 -4.77
N VAL A 244 0.71 18.31 -6.08
CA VAL A 244 -0.14 17.31 -6.72
C VAL A 244 0.70 16.52 -7.71
N GLY A 245 0.60 15.20 -7.67
CA GLY A 245 1.20 14.32 -8.68
C GLY A 245 0.24 14.14 -9.85
N VAL A 246 0.63 14.57 -11.04
CA VAL A 246 -0.07 14.27 -12.31
C VAL A 246 0.52 12.98 -12.85
N VAL A 247 -0.35 12.02 -13.19
CA VAL A 247 0.02 10.75 -13.79
C VAL A 247 -0.64 10.57 -15.14
N ALA A 248 0.03 9.90 -16.05
CA ALA A 248 -0.50 9.55 -17.36
C ALA A 248 0.27 8.36 -17.95
N THR A 249 -0.37 7.63 -18.85
CA THR A 249 0.29 6.64 -19.71
C THR A 249 0.64 7.30 -21.03
N LEU A 250 1.91 7.27 -21.38
CA LEU A 250 2.49 7.91 -22.56
C LEU A 250 2.90 6.87 -23.59
N LYS A 251 2.81 7.25 -24.86
CA LYS A 251 3.43 6.53 -25.96
C LYS A 251 4.65 7.28 -26.43
N MET A 252 5.76 6.56 -26.57
CA MET A 252 7.05 7.09 -26.95
C MET A 252 7.33 6.89 -28.45
N GLU A 253 8.25 7.67 -29.00
CA GLU A 253 8.72 7.53 -30.36
C GLU A 253 9.62 6.29 -30.49
N GLY A 254 9.45 5.51 -31.57
CA GLY A 254 10.29 4.34 -31.89
C GLY A 254 9.83 3.05 -31.21
N SER A 255 10.45 1.94 -31.62
CA SER A 255 10.21 0.61 -31.03
C SER A 255 11.16 0.40 -29.87
N GLY A 256 10.66 0.61 -28.65
CA GLY A 256 11.34 0.26 -27.40
C GLY A 256 12.62 1.07 -27.16
N TRP A 257 12.57 2.14 -26.45
CA TRP A 257 13.58 2.93 -25.70
C TRP A 257 15.08 2.56 -25.92
N GLY A 258 15.55 2.37 -27.14
CA GLY A 258 16.95 2.07 -27.44
C GLY A 258 17.32 0.59 -27.55
N GLY A 259 16.35 -0.32 -27.73
CA GLY A 259 16.53 -1.76 -27.90
C GLY A 259 16.23 -2.59 -26.64
N GLU A 260 16.17 -3.90 -26.81
CA GLU A 260 16.08 -4.84 -25.70
C GLU A 260 17.28 -4.67 -24.78
N GLY A 261 17.07 -4.43 -23.50
CA GLY A 261 18.11 -4.24 -22.49
C GLY A 261 18.47 -2.77 -22.13
N ALA A 262 18.03 -1.76 -22.90
CA ALA A 262 18.48 -0.36 -22.69
C ALA A 262 17.39 0.57 -22.13
N LYS A 263 16.33 0.07 -21.50
CA LYS A 263 15.31 0.92 -20.91
C LYS A 263 15.85 1.70 -19.71
N ILE A 264 15.67 3.01 -19.73
CA ILE A 264 16.16 3.95 -18.74
C ILE A 264 14.98 4.64 -18.08
N ALA A 265 14.98 4.73 -16.76
CA ALA A 265 14.09 5.60 -16.02
C ALA A 265 14.68 7.02 -15.97
N TYR A 266 13.89 8.03 -16.28
CA TYR A 266 14.28 9.43 -16.27
C TYR A 266 13.53 10.21 -15.20
N GLN A 267 14.27 11.03 -14.44
CA GLN A 267 13.67 11.96 -13.48
C GLN A 267 14.39 13.30 -13.54
N ARG A 268 13.62 14.37 -13.65
CA ARG A 268 14.12 15.74 -13.63
C ARG A 268 13.50 16.51 -12.48
N PHE A 269 14.34 17.17 -11.67
CA PHE A 269 13.87 18.08 -10.63
C PHE A 269 13.63 19.46 -11.23
N LEU A 270 12.38 19.91 -11.20
CA LEU A 270 11.97 21.25 -11.60
C LEU A 270 11.64 22.07 -10.35
N PRO A 271 11.66 23.42 -10.43
CA PRO A 271 11.31 24.28 -9.28
C PRO A 271 9.92 24.02 -8.69
N THR A 272 9.00 23.54 -9.50
CA THR A 272 7.61 23.23 -9.08
C THR A 272 7.45 21.82 -8.53
N GLY A 273 8.42 20.95 -8.74
CA GLY A 273 8.45 19.55 -8.34
C GLY A 273 9.05 18.65 -9.42
N PRO A 274 9.42 17.41 -9.10
CA PRO A 274 10.02 16.48 -10.04
C PRO A 274 9.03 15.98 -11.10
N VAL A 275 9.56 15.73 -12.30
CA VAL A 275 8.90 15.00 -13.37
C VAL A 275 9.69 13.72 -13.66
N ALA A 276 9.00 12.58 -13.71
CA ALA A 276 9.59 11.28 -14.01
C ALA A 276 8.87 10.62 -15.20
N CYS A 277 9.67 9.94 -16.02
CA CYS A 277 9.24 9.12 -17.15
C CYS A 277 9.83 7.73 -16.95
N LEU A 278 8.98 6.75 -16.64
CA LEU A 278 9.39 5.40 -16.25
C LEU A 278 8.93 4.39 -17.31
N PRO A 279 9.80 3.47 -17.76
CA PRO A 279 9.52 2.61 -18.90
C PRO A 279 8.44 1.57 -18.57
N LEU A 280 7.56 1.33 -19.53
CA LEU A 280 6.62 0.20 -19.58
C LEU A 280 6.98 -0.70 -20.75
N PRO A 281 6.40 -1.91 -20.86
CA PRO A 281 6.62 -2.77 -22.02
C PRO A 281 6.25 -2.09 -23.34
N GLY A 282 6.94 -2.46 -24.41
CA GLY A 282 6.73 -1.87 -25.74
C GLY A 282 7.16 -0.40 -25.79
N ASP A 283 6.37 0.42 -26.48
CA ASP A 283 6.64 1.86 -26.65
C ASP A 283 5.98 2.73 -25.58
N PHE A 284 5.57 2.13 -24.44
CA PHE A 284 4.84 2.84 -23.40
C PHE A 284 5.74 3.31 -22.26
N SER A 285 5.25 4.32 -21.58
CA SER A 285 5.86 4.88 -20.37
C SER A 285 4.79 5.39 -19.42
N THR A 286 5.07 5.39 -18.13
CA THR A 286 4.25 6.11 -17.16
C THR A 286 4.90 7.43 -16.80
N LEU A 287 4.09 8.49 -16.78
CA LEU A 287 4.46 9.81 -16.29
C LEU A 287 4.08 9.94 -14.83
N VAL A 288 4.97 10.51 -14.02
CA VAL A 288 4.68 11.04 -12.69
C VAL A 288 5.26 12.45 -12.61
N TRP A 289 4.40 13.46 -12.59
CA TRP A 289 4.82 14.86 -12.56
C TRP A 289 4.27 15.57 -11.32
N SER A 290 5.12 15.81 -10.36
CA SER A 290 4.78 16.60 -9.17
C SER A 290 4.82 18.08 -9.52
N THR A 291 3.73 18.80 -9.20
CA THR A 291 3.64 20.23 -9.48
C THR A 291 2.64 20.91 -8.52
N THR A 292 2.41 22.22 -8.71
CA THR A 292 1.39 22.94 -7.91
C THR A 292 -0.02 22.53 -8.33
N PRO A 293 -1.03 22.67 -7.44
CA PRO A 293 -2.42 22.36 -7.79
C PRO A 293 -2.92 23.14 -9.03
N GLU A 294 -2.51 24.39 -9.18
CA GLU A 294 -2.91 25.24 -10.31
C GLU A 294 -2.35 24.71 -11.63
N LEU A 295 -1.05 24.39 -11.66
CA LEU A 295 -0.40 23.84 -12.86
C LEU A 295 -0.93 22.44 -13.20
N ALA A 296 -1.19 21.59 -12.19
CA ALA A 296 -1.81 20.29 -12.39
C ALA A 296 -3.19 20.40 -13.04
N ASN A 297 -4.01 21.36 -12.59
CA ASN A 297 -5.32 21.60 -13.19
C ASN A 297 -5.21 22.14 -14.62
N ARG A 298 -4.24 23.03 -14.89
CA ARG A 298 -3.96 23.48 -16.26
C ARG A 298 -3.56 22.32 -17.16
N LEU A 299 -2.60 21.47 -16.72
CA LEU A 299 -2.15 20.29 -17.49
C LEU A 299 -3.32 19.35 -17.83
N LYS A 300 -4.18 19.05 -16.85
CA LYS A 300 -5.36 18.19 -17.08
C LYS A 300 -6.42 18.79 -17.99
N GLY A 301 -6.50 20.11 -18.05
CA GLY A 301 -7.44 20.84 -18.91
C GLY A 301 -6.96 21.06 -20.35
N MET A 302 -5.71 20.70 -20.67
CA MET A 302 -5.15 20.87 -22.01
C MET A 302 -5.69 19.83 -23.00
N SER A 303 -5.65 20.17 -24.30
CA SER A 303 -5.78 19.16 -25.35
C SER A 303 -4.64 18.13 -25.26
N GLN A 304 -4.86 16.92 -25.74
CA GLN A 304 -3.84 15.85 -25.72
C GLN A 304 -2.52 16.31 -26.39
N GLY A 305 -2.59 17.01 -27.51
CA GLY A 305 -1.41 17.52 -28.22
C GLY A 305 -0.62 18.54 -27.39
N ASN A 306 -1.30 19.48 -26.73
CA ASN A 306 -0.67 20.45 -25.86
C ASN A 306 -0.07 19.79 -24.60
N PHE A 307 -0.77 18.81 -24.00
CA PHE A 307 -0.26 18.04 -22.86
C PHE A 307 1.03 17.30 -23.23
N VAL A 308 1.03 16.59 -24.35
CA VAL A 308 2.22 15.86 -24.87
C VAL A 308 3.38 16.84 -25.10
N SER A 309 3.11 17.99 -25.66
CA SER A 309 4.12 19.03 -25.88
C SER A 309 4.69 19.56 -24.56
N MET A 310 3.84 19.79 -23.56
CA MET A 310 4.29 20.19 -22.21
C MET A 310 5.16 19.13 -21.55
N VAL A 311 4.83 17.82 -21.70
CA VAL A 311 5.67 16.74 -21.18
C VAL A 311 7.03 16.74 -21.88
N ASN A 312 7.08 16.87 -23.20
CA ASN A 312 8.33 16.96 -23.94
C ASN A 312 9.17 18.18 -23.51
N ALA A 313 8.51 19.33 -23.31
CA ALA A 313 9.15 20.55 -22.82
C ALA A 313 9.74 20.37 -21.42
N ALA A 314 9.01 19.66 -20.51
CA ALA A 314 9.44 19.45 -19.14
C ALA A 314 10.78 18.69 -19.01
N PHE A 315 11.15 17.89 -20.00
CA PHE A 315 12.43 17.20 -20.04
C PHE A 315 13.54 17.92 -20.82
N ARG A 316 13.20 18.93 -21.63
CA ARG A 316 14.13 19.54 -22.60
C ARG A 316 14.38 21.04 -22.39
N LEU A 317 13.34 21.79 -22.00
CA LEU A 317 13.40 23.25 -21.95
C LEU A 317 13.79 23.77 -20.54
N SER A 318 14.18 25.02 -20.48
CA SER A 318 14.52 25.68 -19.21
C SER A 318 13.28 25.87 -18.30
N PRO A 319 13.45 26.05 -16.98
CA PRO A 319 12.35 26.38 -16.08
C PRO A 319 11.61 27.70 -16.47
N VAL A 320 12.32 28.65 -17.06
CA VAL A 320 11.73 29.93 -17.53
C VAL A 320 10.81 29.68 -18.72
N ASP A 321 11.25 28.86 -19.68
CA ASP A 321 10.41 28.46 -20.81
C ASP A 321 9.16 27.72 -20.34
N LEU A 322 9.29 26.81 -19.39
CA LEU A 322 8.16 26.07 -18.84
C LEU A 322 7.16 27.00 -18.15
N SER A 323 7.64 27.99 -17.39
CA SER A 323 6.76 29.00 -16.78
C SER A 323 5.95 29.74 -17.85
N TYR A 324 6.61 30.22 -18.89
CA TYR A 324 5.96 30.90 -20.01
C TYR A 324 4.91 30.01 -20.69
N LEU A 325 5.27 28.73 -21.00
CA LEU A 325 4.37 27.78 -21.63
C LEU A 325 3.13 27.46 -20.79
N HIS A 326 3.27 27.43 -19.46
CA HIS A 326 2.14 27.27 -18.55
C HIS A 326 1.18 28.45 -18.55
N ASP A 327 1.65 29.66 -18.84
CA ASP A 327 0.83 30.88 -18.86
C ASP A 327 0.10 31.12 -20.21
N LEU A 328 0.49 30.39 -21.25
CA LEU A 328 -0.20 30.44 -22.55
C LEU A 328 -1.63 29.88 -22.43
N LYS A 329 -2.58 30.57 -23.04
CA LYS A 329 -4.00 30.14 -23.12
C LYS A 329 -4.23 29.04 -24.17
N GLY A 330 -3.22 28.71 -24.98
CA GLY A 330 -3.25 27.71 -26.05
C GLY A 330 -2.03 27.85 -26.94
N GLY A 331 -1.84 26.93 -27.93
CA GLY A 331 -0.70 26.98 -28.86
C GLY A 331 0.60 26.45 -28.27
N GLN A 332 0.55 25.75 -27.15
CA GLN A 332 1.75 25.15 -26.53
C GLN A 332 2.52 24.25 -27.51
N ALA A 333 1.82 23.52 -28.38
CA ALA A 333 2.44 22.60 -29.31
C ALA A 333 3.37 23.32 -30.29
N ASP A 334 2.92 24.43 -30.89
CA ASP A 334 3.71 25.21 -31.86
C ASP A 334 4.90 25.89 -31.18
N GLU A 335 4.64 26.49 -30.01
CA GLU A 335 5.67 27.18 -29.23
C GLU A 335 6.78 26.24 -28.75
N VAL A 336 6.41 25.03 -28.25
CA VAL A 336 7.38 24.02 -27.85
C VAL A 336 8.19 23.52 -29.05
N ALA A 337 7.53 23.28 -30.19
CA ALA A 337 8.23 22.85 -31.41
C ALA A 337 9.29 23.86 -31.82
N TRP A 338 8.96 25.18 -31.81
CA TRP A 338 9.91 26.23 -32.11
C TRP A 338 11.06 26.30 -31.09
N ARG A 339 10.76 26.27 -29.76
CA ARG A 339 11.77 26.36 -28.71
C ARG A 339 12.75 25.18 -28.73
N VAL A 340 12.25 23.96 -28.89
CA VAL A 340 13.09 22.75 -28.96
C VAL A 340 14.06 22.80 -30.14
N GLN A 341 13.68 23.40 -31.27
CA GLN A 341 14.59 23.60 -32.41
C GLN A 341 15.73 24.60 -32.11
N HIS A 342 15.48 25.55 -31.20
CA HIS A 342 16.42 26.64 -30.87
C HIS A 342 17.12 26.46 -29.53
N THR A 343 16.82 25.37 -28.79
CA THR A 343 17.44 25.06 -27.49
C THR A 343 18.31 23.82 -27.63
N PRO A 344 19.63 23.92 -27.42
CA PRO A 344 20.48 22.75 -27.45
C PRO A 344 20.17 21.83 -26.26
N PHE A 345 20.05 20.55 -26.50
CA PHE A 345 20.00 19.50 -25.48
C PHE A 345 20.69 18.24 -26.02
N GLU A 346 21.20 17.42 -25.12
CA GLU A 346 21.81 16.14 -25.50
C GLU A 346 20.73 15.05 -25.58
N PRO A 347 20.46 14.50 -26.78
CA PRO A 347 19.38 13.53 -26.97
C PRO A 347 19.49 12.29 -26.07
N GLU A 348 20.72 11.88 -25.75
CA GLU A 348 21.00 10.72 -24.90
C GLU A 348 20.71 10.98 -23.41
N GLN A 349 20.59 12.25 -23.01
CA GLN A 349 20.35 12.64 -21.62
C GLN A 349 18.88 12.81 -21.27
N VAL A 350 18.01 12.81 -22.25
CA VAL A 350 16.57 13.03 -22.09
C VAL A 350 15.78 11.81 -22.61
N PRO A 351 14.55 11.59 -22.12
CA PRO A 351 13.74 10.50 -22.65
C PRO A 351 13.42 10.71 -24.13
N MET A 352 13.17 9.60 -24.85
CA MET A 352 12.64 9.64 -26.22
C MET A 352 11.43 10.58 -26.27
N LYS A 353 11.13 11.08 -27.46
CA LYS A 353 9.99 11.99 -27.65
C LYS A 353 8.67 11.29 -27.35
N VAL A 354 7.85 11.93 -26.54
CA VAL A 354 6.46 11.51 -26.33
C VAL A 354 5.66 11.87 -27.57
N THR A 355 4.97 10.90 -28.15
CA THR A 355 4.16 11.08 -29.37
C THR A 355 2.68 11.21 -29.08
N SER A 356 2.18 10.53 -28.05
CA SER A 356 0.78 10.62 -27.63
C SER A 356 0.62 10.26 -26.14
N VAL A 357 -0.53 10.60 -25.58
CA VAL A 357 -1.00 10.16 -24.27
C VAL A 357 -2.19 9.24 -24.45
N GLN A 358 -2.23 8.14 -23.69
CA GLN A 358 -3.37 7.24 -23.71
C GLN A 358 -4.60 7.93 -23.15
N GLU A 359 -5.71 7.86 -23.87
CA GLU A 359 -6.97 8.50 -23.50
C GLU A 359 -7.47 8.02 -22.12
N GLY A 360 -8.01 8.95 -21.32
CA GLY A 360 -8.55 8.64 -19.99
C GLY A 360 -7.50 8.36 -18.90
N THR A 361 -6.19 8.44 -19.19
CA THR A 361 -5.15 8.13 -18.22
C THR A 361 -4.60 9.35 -17.48
N ILE A 362 -4.88 10.57 -17.91
CA ILE A 362 -4.43 11.78 -17.22
C ILE A 362 -5.23 11.92 -15.92
N ALA A 363 -4.58 11.73 -14.80
CA ALA A 363 -5.17 11.85 -13.48
C ALA A 363 -4.23 12.59 -12.53
N SER A 364 -4.73 12.96 -11.35
CA SER A 364 -3.89 13.62 -10.36
C SER A 364 -4.33 13.26 -8.93
N PHE A 365 -3.38 13.31 -7.99
CA PHE A 365 -3.62 13.06 -6.58
C PHE A 365 -2.75 13.97 -5.71
N PRO A 366 -3.23 14.37 -4.50
CA PRO A 366 -2.47 15.19 -3.59
C PRO A 366 -1.28 14.42 -3.02
N LEU A 367 -0.16 15.12 -2.82
CA LEU A 367 1.06 14.55 -2.25
C LEU A 367 1.15 14.88 -0.78
N LYS A 368 1.26 13.85 0.05
CA LYS A 368 1.31 13.95 1.50
C LYS A 368 2.41 13.05 2.05
N LEU A 369 3.02 13.48 3.15
CA LEU A 369 3.78 12.62 4.03
C LEU A 369 2.93 12.33 5.26
N ARG A 370 2.84 11.06 5.63
CA ARG A 370 2.26 10.62 6.90
C ARG A 370 3.08 9.45 7.41
N HIS A 371 3.33 9.44 8.71
CA HIS A 371 4.02 8.37 9.40
C HIS A 371 3.36 8.15 10.76
N ALA A 372 2.96 6.93 11.05
CA ALA A 372 2.39 6.57 12.34
C ALA A 372 3.48 6.56 13.41
N ASP A 373 3.17 7.03 14.62
CA ASP A 373 4.13 7.11 15.73
C ASP A 373 4.62 5.72 16.18
N THR A 374 3.81 4.70 15.94
CA THR A 374 4.14 3.28 16.11
C THR A 374 3.34 2.46 15.10
N TYR A 375 3.86 1.30 14.69
CA TYR A 375 3.15 0.40 13.78
C TYR A 375 2.39 -0.71 14.50
N ILE A 376 2.44 -0.72 15.85
CA ILE A 376 1.79 -1.73 16.67
C ILE A 376 0.97 -1.15 17.81
N GLY A 377 -0.07 -1.86 18.19
CA GLY A 377 -0.85 -1.70 19.41
C GLY A 377 -1.06 -3.05 20.08
N GLU A 378 -1.81 -3.08 21.19
CA GLU A 378 -2.26 -4.34 21.74
C GLU A 378 -3.22 -4.99 20.76
N ARG A 379 -2.88 -6.18 20.25
CA ARG A 379 -3.62 -6.92 19.21
C ARG A 379 -3.80 -6.18 17.88
N ILE A 380 -2.91 -5.24 17.57
CA ILE A 380 -2.99 -4.42 16.36
C ILE A 380 -1.62 -4.31 15.72
N ALA A 381 -1.58 -4.45 14.39
CA ALA A 381 -0.45 -4.09 13.54
C ALA A 381 -0.93 -3.28 12.33
N LEU A 382 -0.13 -2.34 11.87
CA LEU A 382 -0.37 -1.52 10.68
C LEU A 382 0.69 -1.82 9.63
N VAL A 383 0.30 -1.93 8.36
CA VAL A 383 1.22 -2.16 7.23
C VAL A 383 0.89 -1.24 6.05
N GLY A 384 1.89 -0.89 5.26
CA GLY A 384 1.74 -0.05 4.08
C GLY A 384 1.18 1.33 4.40
N ASP A 385 0.29 1.85 3.55
CA ASP A 385 -0.25 3.21 3.69
C ASP A 385 -1.04 3.44 5.00
N ALA A 386 -1.45 2.38 5.69
CA ALA A 386 -2.03 2.49 7.03
C ALA A 386 -1.00 2.93 8.08
N ALA A 387 0.27 2.53 7.91
CA ALA A 387 1.39 2.90 8.76
C ALA A 387 2.11 4.16 8.26
N HIS A 388 2.33 4.28 6.95
CA HIS A 388 3.09 5.38 6.36
C HIS A 388 2.63 5.71 4.93
N THR A 389 2.58 6.97 4.60
CA THR A 389 2.37 7.46 3.23
C THR A 389 3.54 8.36 2.88
N THR A 390 4.22 8.05 1.80
CA THR A 390 5.42 8.79 1.38
C THR A 390 5.20 9.50 0.04
N HIS A 391 6.08 10.47 -0.26
CA HIS A 391 6.11 11.08 -1.58
C HIS A 391 6.45 10.00 -2.63
N PRO A 392 5.80 9.97 -3.80
CA PRO A 392 6.01 8.95 -4.82
C PRO A 392 7.36 9.04 -5.54
N LEU A 393 8.35 9.71 -4.97
CA LEU A 393 9.73 9.72 -5.47
C LEU A 393 10.25 8.28 -5.52
N ALA A 394 10.67 7.85 -6.68
CA ALA A 394 11.20 6.50 -6.93
C ALA A 394 10.25 5.33 -6.57
N GLY A 395 8.93 5.56 -6.45
CA GLY A 395 7.94 4.49 -6.24
C GLY A 395 8.09 3.74 -4.92
N GLN A 396 8.58 4.36 -3.85
CA GLN A 396 8.95 3.69 -2.60
C GLN A 396 7.77 3.17 -1.77
N GLY A 397 6.58 3.78 -1.85
CA GLY A 397 5.46 3.44 -0.97
C GLY A 397 5.09 1.95 -0.99
N LEU A 398 4.97 1.35 -2.17
CA LEU A 398 4.64 -0.08 -2.30
C LEU A 398 5.80 -0.97 -1.80
N ASN A 399 7.04 -0.61 -2.11
CA ASN A 399 8.22 -1.37 -1.66
C ASN A 399 8.35 -1.37 -0.13
N GLN A 400 8.07 -0.23 0.50
CA GLN A 400 8.02 -0.11 1.95
C GLN A 400 6.95 -1.02 2.53
N GLY A 401 5.74 -1.02 1.95
CA GLY A 401 4.66 -1.90 2.37
C GLY A 401 4.99 -3.39 2.22
N GLN A 402 5.73 -3.79 1.18
CA GLN A 402 6.21 -5.18 1.05
C GLN A 402 7.22 -5.52 2.16
N GLY A 403 8.13 -4.61 2.49
CA GLY A 403 9.06 -4.80 3.61
C GLY A 403 8.35 -4.87 4.97
N ASP A 404 7.27 -4.10 5.17
CA ASP A 404 6.45 -4.20 6.39
C ASP A 404 5.85 -5.59 6.52
N VAL A 405 5.29 -6.09 5.43
CA VAL A 405 4.66 -7.42 5.38
C VAL A 405 5.67 -8.52 5.63
N GLU A 406 6.84 -8.48 5.00
CA GLU A 406 7.92 -9.45 5.21
C GLU A 406 8.34 -9.48 6.68
N SER A 407 8.53 -8.32 7.30
CA SER A 407 8.93 -8.18 8.71
C SER A 407 7.82 -8.66 9.67
N LEU A 408 6.57 -8.26 9.43
CA LEU A 408 5.43 -8.69 10.26
C LEU A 408 5.19 -10.19 10.18
N ALA A 409 5.24 -10.78 8.97
CA ALA A 409 5.08 -12.21 8.77
C ALA A 409 6.17 -13.00 9.51
N ARG A 410 7.42 -12.53 9.49
CA ARG A 410 8.54 -13.10 10.24
C ARG A 410 8.30 -13.02 11.75
N SER A 411 7.83 -11.88 12.27
CA SER A 411 7.52 -11.71 13.70
C SER A 411 6.38 -12.63 14.17
N ILE A 412 5.33 -12.81 13.36
CA ILE A 412 4.23 -13.74 13.64
C ILE A 412 4.75 -15.18 13.65
N THR A 413 5.55 -15.56 12.65
CA THR A 413 6.15 -16.89 12.56
C THR A 413 6.99 -17.20 13.81
N TYR A 414 7.89 -16.30 14.17
CA TYR A 414 8.72 -16.41 15.37
C TYR A 414 7.88 -16.60 16.64
N SER A 415 6.81 -15.80 16.79
CA SER A 415 5.92 -15.87 17.95
C SER A 415 5.25 -17.24 18.07
N ILE A 416 4.80 -17.82 16.96
CA ILE A 416 4.19 -19.17 16.94
C ILE A 416 5.18 -20.25 17.29
N GLU A 417 6.39 -20.21 16.71
CA GLU A 417 7.47 -21.19 17.00
C GLU A 417 7.85 -21.20 18.48
N HIS A 418 7.72 -20.06 19.17
CA HIS A 418 8.06 -19.92 20.58
C HIS A 418 6.86 -19.98 21.52
N GLY A 419 5.66 -20.35 21.02
CA GLY A 419 4.46 -20.49 21.83
C GLY A 419 3.92 -19.17 22.40
N MET A 420 4.28 -18.03 21.76
CA MET A 420 3.83 -16.70 22.18
C MET A 420 2.46 -16.35 21.59
N ASP A 421 1.74 -15.43 22.24
CA ASP A 421 0.53 -14.86 21.65
C ASP A 421 0.88 -13.81 20.61
N ILE A 422 0.51 -14.04 19.34
CA ILE A 422 0.80 -13.18 18.18
C ILE A 422 0.20 -11.75 18.32
N GLY A 423 -0.77 -11.56 19.19
CA GLY A 423 -1.45 -10.27 19.39
C GLY A 423 -0.79 -9.39 20.44
N THR A 424 0.19 -9.88 21.22
CA THR A 424 0.81 -9.06 22.25
C THR A 424 1.82 -8.08 21.66
N ARG A 425 1.97 -6.91 22.30
CA ARG A 425 3.01 -5.94 21.90
C ARG A 425 4.41 -6.57 21.89
N MET A 426 4.71 -7.43 22.86
CA MET A 426 6.01 -8.12 22.93
C MET A 426 6.29 -8.94 21.67
N SER A 427 5.30 -9.65 21.16
CA SER A 427 5.41 -10.45 19.93
C SER A 427 5.58 -9.60 18.68
N LEU A 428 5.10 -8.37 18.69
CA LEU A 428 5.12 -7.44 17.55
C LEU A 428 6.28 -6.44 17.62
N GLU A 429 7.01 -6.35 18.75
CA GLU A 429 8.02 -5.31 18.96
C GLU A 429 9.20 -5.40 17.97
N SER A 430 9.59 -6.62 17.56
CA SER A 430 10.65 -6.79 16.56
C SER A 430 10.25 -6.17 15.21
N TYR A 431 8.98 -6.35 14.81
CA TYR A 431 8.42 -5.69 13.62
C TYR A 431 8.45 -4.17 13.77
N ASN A 432 7.96 -3.65 14.89
CA ASN A 432 7.90 -2.21 15.16
C ASN A 432 9.30 -1.57 15.15
N SER A 433 10.24 -2.19 15.86
CA SER A 433 11.61 -1.69 15.96
C SER A 433 12.32 -1.71 14.61
N GLU A 434 12.13 -2.74 13.80
CA GLU A 434 12.74 -2.83 12.48
C GLU A 434 12.16 -1.81 11.50
N ARG A 435 10.82 -1.61 11.51
CA ARG A 435 10.17 -0.83 10.47
C ARG A 435 9.93 0.62 10.85
N CYS A 436 9.48 0.89 12.07
CA CYS A 436 9.19 2.25 12.51
C CYS A 436 10.46 3.09 12.70
N THR A 437 11.53 2.50 13.25
CA THR A 437 12.79 3.22 13.49
C THR A 437 13.66 3.38 12.25
N SER A 438 13.62 2.46 11.30
CA SER A 438 14.39 2.58 10.04
C SER A 438 13.92 3.76 9.17
N TYR A 439 12.70 4.27 9.36
CA TYR A 439 12.18 5.45 8.67
C TYR A 439 12.41 6.77 9.41
N GLY A 440 12.65 6.73 10.73
CA GLY A 440 13.01 7.92 11.50
C GLY A 440 14.45 8.40 11.29
N ALA A 441 15.27 7.58 10.64
CA ALA A 441 16.69 7.87 10.36
C ALA A 441 16.95 8.27 8.89
N ALA A 442 15.93 8.28 8.03
CA ALA A 442 15.99 8.71 6.62
C ALA A 442 15.25 10.04 6.43
#